data_056710d9259823704c3561b6b17e28c6
#
_entry.id   056710d9259823704c3561b6b17e28c6
#
_cell.length_a   1.000
_cell.length_b   1.000
_cell.length_c   1.000
_cell.angle_alpha   90.00
_cell.angle_beta   90.00
_cell.angle_gamma   90.00
#
_symmetry.space_group_name_H-M   'P 1'
#
loop_
_entity.id
_entity.type
_entity.pdbx_description
1 polymer ?
#
loop_
_entity_poly.entity_id
_entity_poly.type
_entity_poly.pdbx_seq_one_letter_code
_entity_poly.pdbx_strand_id
1 'polypeptide(L)'
;DVERSRGLGDVYKRQIPGYSELDNEYLNAILEEASKISNEVLAPLNSIGDEHGCTFENGIVYTPPGFKDAFNQLRDGGWTGIDCDVNFGGQGLPYLVSIAVGEMFASANMALGMYHGLTHGAYSAIYSHGSDEQKKKYLPNLVNCKWTGTMNLTEPHCGTDLGLMRTKAIRRSDGTFQISGQKIFISAGDHDLAENIIHLVLAKIPNGPDGVKGISLFIVPKFLVDDDGSLGARNQVSVGKIEKKMGIHGNATCVMNYDGATGYLVGEEHKGMRAMFTMMNEARLGVGLQGLSQAELAYQNALAYAKDRLQGRDVTGSKNPDGLADPIIVHPDVRRNLMDQKCFSEGSRAFILWGASIIDKANRTSDINAEGLIGLLTPVIKGFLTDKGFDMTIQAQQIYGGHGYIEEWGMSQFARDARIAMIYEGANGIQALDLSLIHI
;
A
#
# COMPACT_ATOMS: atom_id res chain seq x y z
N ASP A 1 3.91 0.42 -36.18
CA ASP A 1 3.58 1.14 -34.94
C ASP A 1 4.22 0.52 -33.67
N VAL A 2 4.39 -0.82 -33.61
CA VAL A 2 5.09 -1.50 -32.50
C VAL A 2 6.57 -1.13 -32.46
N GLU A 3 7.26 -0.99 -33.59
CA GLU A 3 8.66 -0.58 -33.65
C GLU A 3 8.87 0.90 -33.24
N ARG A 4 7.91 1.79 -33.57
CA ARG A 4 7.94 3.19 -33.08
C ARG A 4 7.70 3.29 -31.59
N SER A 5 6.80 2.45 -31.04
CA SER A 5 6.55 2.35 -29.60
C SER A 5 7.79 1.84 -28.84
N ARG A 6 8.50 0.84 -29.40
CA ARG A 6 9.76 0.35 -28.83
C ARG A 6 10.86 1.44 -28.84
N GLY A 7 10.98 2.21 -29.91
CA GLY A 7 11.95 3.30 -30.02
C GLY A 7 11.71 4.44 -29.03
N LEU A 8 10.45 4.79 -28.73
CA LEU A 8 10.10 5.78 -27.69
C LEU A 8 10.44 5.27 -26.29
N GLY A 9 10.19 3.98 -26.00
CA GLY A 9 10.59 3.35 -24.73
C GLY A 9 12.11 3.38 -24.50
N ASP A 10 12.90 3.11 -25.55
CA ASP A 10 14.36 3.16 -25.47
C ASP A 10 14.91 4.57 -25.29
N VAL A 11 14.29 5.59 -25.93
CA VAL A 11 14.65 7.00 -25.72
C VAL A 11 14.37 7.41 -24.28
N TYR A 12 13.22 7.00 -23.73
CA TYR A 12 12.85 7.31 -22.35
C TYR A 12 13.80 6.65 -21.33
N LYS A 13 14.15 5.38 -21.54
CA LYS A 13 15.12 4.65 -20.71
C LYS A 13 16.47 5.36 -20.62
N ARG A 14 16.94 5.94 -21.73
CA ARG A 14 18.23 6.66 -21.78
C ARG A 14 18.20 8.02 -21.08
N GLN A 15 17.03 8.58 -20.82
CA GLN A 15 16.88 9.89 -20.18
C GLN A 15 16.88 9.83 -18.65
N ILE A 16 16.69 8.64 -18.07
CA ILE A 16 16.64 8.46 -16.61
C ILE A 16 17.86 7.63 -16.17
N PRO A 17 18.71 8.16 -15.28
CA PRO A 17 19.87 7.43 -14.77
C PRO A 17 19.48 6.08 -14.16
N GLY A 18 20.21 5.02 -14.54
CA GLY A 18 19.97 3.64 -14.10
C GLY A 18 18.96 2.85 -14.94
N TYR A 19 18.22 3.47 -15.89
CA TYR A 19 17.29 2.77 -16.77
C TYR A 19 17.96 2.20 -18.03
N SER A 20 19.08 2.80 -18.47
CA SER A 20 19.78 2.38 -19.68
C SER A 20 20.34 0.96 -19.60
N GLU A 21 20.59 0.47 -18.40
CA GLU A 21 21.16 -0.86 -18.14
C GLU A 21 20.10 -1.97 -17.99
N LEU A 22 18.80 -1.59 -17.92
CA LEU A 22 17.69 -2.53 -17.79
C LEU A 22 17.28 -3.03 -19.17
N ASP A 23 17.54 -4.29 -19.46
CA ASP A 23 17.03 -4.93 -20.66
C ASP A 23 15.62 -5.49 -20.46
N ASN A 24 14.96 -5.81 -21.56
CA ASN A 24 13.59 -6.33 -21.51
C ASN A 24 13.54 -7.78 -21.01
N GLU A 25 14.59 -8.57 -21.19
CA GLU A 25 14.67 -9.95 -20.73
C GLU A 25 14.71 -10.00 -19.22
N TYR A 26 15.55 -9.16 -18.60
CA TYR A 26 15.63 -9.04 -17.15
C TYR A 26 14.30 -8.56 -16.53
N LEU A 27 13.66 -7.53 -17.12
CA LEU A 27 12.36 -7.04 -16.64
C LEU A 27 11.26 -8.10 -16.76
N ASN A 28 11.22 -8.84 -17.86
CA ASN A 28 10.27 -9.94 -18.04
C ASN A 28 10.49 -11.04 -17.00
N ALA A 29 11.73 -11.41 -16.72
CA ALA A 29 12.05 -12.42 -15.70
C ALA A 29 11.55 -11.99 -14.30
N ILE A 30 11.70 -10.71 -13.93
CA ILE A 30 11.15 -10.18 -12.67
C ILE A 30 9.62 -10.31 -12.65
N LEU A 31 8.94 -9.90 -13.73
CA LEU A 31 7.48 -9.94 -13.79
C LEU A 31 6.93 -11.37 -13.83
N GLU A 32 7.61 -12.30 -14.50
CA GLU A 32 7.26 -13.72 -14.53
C GLU A 32 7.38 -14.35 -13.13
N GLU A 33 8.45 -14.09 -12.41
CA GLU A 33 8.63 -14.60 -11.05
C GLU A 33 7.66 -13.93 -10.07
N ALA A 34 7.38 -12.62 -10.20
CA ALA A 34 6.36 -11.94 -9.42
C ALA A 34 4.96 -12.55 -9.65
N SER A 35 4.63 -12.86 -10.92
CA SER A 35 3.38 -13.52 -11.26
C SER A 35 3.26 -14.90 -10.63
N LYS A 36 4.34 -15.69 -10.64
CA LYS A 36 4.38 -17.01 -10.03
C LYS A 36 4.15 -16.93 -8.51
N ILE A 37 4.88 -16.06 -7.81
CA ILE A 37 4.69 -15.86 -6.36
C ILE A 37 3.26 -15.39 -6.07
N SER A 38 2.71 -14.48 -6.87
CA SER A 38 1.33 -14.01 -6.73
C SER A 38 0.33 -15.15 -6.80
N ASN A 39 0.46 -16.03 -7.79
CA ASN A 39 -0.49 -17.12 -8.01
C ASN A 39 -0.30 -18.31 -7.06
N GLU A 40 0.95 -18.69 -6.75
CA GLU A 40 1.26 -19.90 -6.03
C GLU A 40 1.36 -19.69 -4.51
N VAL A 41 1.72 -18.48 -4.06
CA VAL A 41 1.98 -18.18 -2.65
C VAL A 41 0.94 -17.23 -2.06
N LEU A 42 0.66 -16.10 -2.72
CA LEU A 42 -0.16 -15.03 -2.14
C LEU A 42 -1.66 -15.25 -2.34
N ALA A 43 -2.10 -15.59 -3.55
CA ALA A 43 -3.51 -15.75 -3.88
C ALA A 43 -4.21 -16.85 -3.05
N PRO A 44 -3.60 -18.03 -2.79
CA PRO A 44 -4.23 -19.04 -1.94
C PRO A 44 -4.50 -18.57 -0.51
N LEU A 45 -3.76 -17.58 -0.02
CA LEU A 45 -3.92 -17.04 1.33
C LEU A 45 -4.93 -15.90 1.42
N ASN A 46 -5.50 -15.43 0.30
CA ASN A 46 -6.41 -14.29 0.32
C ASN A 46 -7.71 -14.59 1.06
N SER A 47 -8.40 -15.70 0.71
CA SER A 47 -9.59 -16.15 1.41
C SER A 47 -9.28 -16.60 2.85
N ILE A 48 -8.17 -17.29 3.07
CA ILE A 48 -7.71 -17.69 4.41
C ILE A 48 -7.56 -16.45 5.31
N GLY A 49 -6.96 -15.38 4.78
CA GLY A 49 -6.82 -14.10 5.48
C GLY A 49 -8.15 -13.44 5.83
N ASP A 50 -9.14 -13.53 4.93
CA ASP A 50 -10.47 -12.97 5.15
C ASP A 50 -11.28 -13.77 6.17
N GLU A 51 -11.25 -15.10 6.09
CA GLU A 51 -11.99 -16.00 6.97
C GLU A 51 -11.46 -16.01 8.40
N HIS A 52 -10.14 -16.10 8.58
CA HIS A 52 -9.53 -16.22 9.91
C HIS A 52 -9.27 -14.85 10.54
N GLY A 53 -8.84 -13.87 9.74
CA GLY A 53 -8.42 -12.55 10.25
C GLY A 53 -7.21 -12.64 11.19
N CYS A 54 -6.84 -11.48 11.74
CA CYS A 54 -5.84 -11.40 12.80
C CYS A 54 -6.49 -11.62 14.17
N THR A 55 -5.75 -12.22 15.10
CA THR A 55 -6.18 -12.40 16.50
C THR A 55 -5.30 -11.61 17.46
N PHE A 56 -5.86 -11.26 18.63
CA PHE A 56 -5.13 -10.55 19.68
C PHE A 56 -5.31 -11.28 21.01
N GLU A 57 -4.24 -11.90 21.48
CA GLU A 57 -4.27 -12.74 22.66
C GLU A 57 -3.02 -12.46 23.54
N ASN A 58 -3.23 -12.27 24.83
CA ASN A 58 -2.15 -12.06 25.82
C ASN A 58 -1.16 -10.93 25.43
N GLY A 59 -1.65 -9.86 24.78
CA GLY A 59 -0.83 -8.73 24.35
C GLY A 59 -0.02 -8.96 23.06
N ILE A 60 -0.30 -10.04 22.34
CA ILE A 60 0.36 -10.41 21.08
C ILE A 60 -0.68 -10.45 19.97
N VAL A 61 -0.35 -9.88 18.83
CA VAL A 61 -1.15 -9.96 17.60
C VAL A 61 -0.59 -11.06 16.72
N TYR A 62 -1.44 -11.99 16.32
CA TYR A 62 -1.11 -13.06 15.39
C TYR A 62 -1.78 -12.82 14.05
N THR A 63 -1.02 -13.05 12.99
CA THR A 63 -1.51 -13.00 11.61
C THR A 63 -2.20 -14.33 11.22
N PRO A 64 -3.01 -14.34 10.13
CA PRO A 64 -3.67 -15.57 9.67
C PRO A 64 -2.69 -16.69 9.33
N PRO A 65 -3.17 -17.96 9.34
CA PRO A 65 -2.32 -19.11 8.95
C PRO A 65 -1.68 -18.92 7.58
N GLY A 66 -0.39 -19.24 7.46
CA GLY A 66 0.38 -19.15 6.22
C GLY A 66 0.96 -17.76 5.91
N PHE A 67 0.47 -16.67 6.52
CA PHE A 67 0.97 -15.31 6.26
C PHE A 67 2.44 -15.16 6.61
N LYS A 68 2.89 -15.74 7.71
CA LYS A 68 4.29 -15.66 8.13
C LYS A 68 5.23 -16.33 7.13
N ASP A 69 4.86 -17.49 6.62
CA ASP A 69 5.68 -18.22 5.64
C ASP A 69 5.71 -17.47 4.29
N ALA A 70 4.57 -16.95 3.85
CA ALA A 70 4.50 -16.13 2.63
C ALA A 70 5.32 -14.82 2.78
N PHE A 71 5.22 -14.14 3.92
CA PHE A 71 6.01 -12.94 4.19
C PHE A 71 7.51 -13.23 4.20
N ASN A 72 7.94 -14.36 4.79
CA ASN A 72 9.33 -14.80 4.76
C ASN A 72 9.81 -15.08 3.32
N GLN A 73 8.98 -15.70 2.48
CA GLN A 73 9.32 -15.92 1.06
C GLN A 73 9.50 -14.59 0.31
N LEU A 74 8.63 -13.60 0.52
CA LEU A 74 8.79 -12.27 -0.07
C LEU A 74 10.09 -11.59 0.41
N ARG A 75 10.38 -11.68 1.70
CA ARG A 75 11.60 -11.15 2.29
C ARG A 75 12.85 -11.81 1.72
N ASP A 76 12.90 -13.14 1.76
CA ASP A 76 14.07 -13.94 1.36
C ASP A 76 14.32 -13.87 -0.16
N GLY A 77 13.26 -13.62 -0.96
CA GLY A 77 13.34 -13.33 -2.39
C GLY A 77 13.74 -11.88 -2.72
N GLY A 78 13.90 -11.00 -1.72
CA GLY A 78 14.31 -9.60 -1.92
C GLY A 78 13.21 -8.69 -2.49
N TRP A 79 11.95 -9.13 -2.51
CA TRP A 79 10.83 -8.38 -3.10
C TRP A 79 10.49 -7.10 -2.36
N THR A 80 10.97 -6.98 -1.12
CA THR A 80 10.69 -5.85 -0.24
C THR A 80 11.57 -4.63 -0.50
N GLY A 81 12.72 -4.83 -1.17
CA GLY A 81 13.70 -3.78 -1.44
C GLY A 81 13.96 -3.50 -2.91
N ILE A 82 12.98 -3.75 -3.81
CA ILE A 82 13.16 -3.64 -5.28
C ILE A 82 13.74 -2.29 -5.68
N ASP A 83 13.16 -1.19 -5.23
CA ASP A 83 13.54 0.18 -5.58
C ASP A 83 14.34 0.90 -4.50
N CYS A 84 14.60 0.24 -3.36
CA CYS A 84 15.40 0.79 -2.27
C CYS A 84 16.89 0.94 -2.65
N ASP A 85 17.56 1.88 -1.99
CA ASP A 85 18.98 2.21 -2.23
C ASP A 85 19.89 1.00 -1.94
N VAL A 86 20.80 0.72 -2.88
CA VAL A 86 21.76 -0.38 -2.79
C VAL A 86 22.72 -0.24 -1.59
N ASN A 87 22.98 0.98 -1.13
CA ASN A 87 23.80 1.22 0.06
C ASN A 87 23.20 0.70 1.36
N PHE A 88 21.88 0.45 1.36
CA PHE A 88 21.16 -0.11 2.50
C PHE A 88 20.62 -1.53 2.22
N GLY A 89 21.10 -2.18 1.16
CA GLY A 89 20.73 -3.55 0.79
C GLY A 89 19.55 -3.67 -0.16
N GLY A 90 19.08 -2.56 -0.76
CA GLY A 90 18.07 -2.56 -1.81
C GLY A 90 18.65 -2.97 -3.17
N GLN A 91 17.77 -3.15 -4.16
CA GLN A 91 18.15 -3.52 -5.52
C GLN A 91 18.35 -2.31 -6.45
N GLY A 92 17.89 -1.12 -6.05
CA GLY A 92 18.04 0.12 -6.81
C GLY A 92 17.29 0.15 -8.15
N LEU A 93 16.35 -0.77 -8.35
CA LEU A 93 15.53 -0.80 -9.55
C LEU A 93 14.58 0.42 -9.61
N PRO A 94 14.01 0.72 -10.78
CA PRO A 94 13.03 1.78 -10.90
C PRO A 94 11.78 1.56 -10.02
N TYR A 95 11.25 2.63 -9.46
CA TYR A 95 9.97 2.61 -8.74
C TYR A 95 8.82 2.10 -9.61
N LEU A 96 8.88 2.38 -10.92
CA LEU A 96 7.94 1.83 -11.91
C LEU A 96 7.90 0.29 -11.87
N VAL A 97 9.03 -0.40 -11.66
CA VAL A 97 9.08 -1.87 -11.53
C VAL A 97 8.43 -2.31 -10.22
N SER A 98 8.71 -1.60 -9.13
CA SER A 98 8.10 -1.84 -7.82
C SER A 98 6.56 -1.71 -7.90
N ILE A 99 6.03 -0.71 -8.60
CA ILE A 99 4.58 -0.53 -8.83
C ILE A 99 3.99 -1.66 -9.67
N ALA A 100 4.66 -2.11 -10.73
CA ALA A 100 4.17 -3.20 -11.56
C ALA A 100 4.09 -4.54 -10.79
N VAL A 101 5.11 -4.85 -10.00
CA VAL A 101 5.11 -6.01 -9.07
C VAL A 101 4.07 -5.82 -7.97
N GLY A 102 3.96 -4.62 -7.42
CA GLY A 102 3.00 -4.27 -6.38
C GLY A 102 1.54 -4.46 -6.82
N GLU A 103 1.21 -4.22 -8.09
CA GLU A 103 -0.12 -4.51 -8.64
C GLU A 103 -0.44 -6.01 -8.55
N MET A 104 0.50 -6.88 -8.93
CA MET A 104 0.31 -8.33 -8.87
C MET A 104 0.13 -8.81 -7.43
N PHE A 105 0.96 -8.32 -6.50
CA PHE A 105 0.90 -8.71 -5.09
C PHE A 105 -0.38 -8.20 -4.41
N ALA A 106 -0.79 -6.95 -4.66
CA ALA A 106 -2.01 -6.39 -4.11
C ALA A 106 -3.28 -7.02 -4.72
N SER A 107 -3.24 -7.46 -5.98
CA SER A 107 -4.31 -8.26 -6.59
C SER A 107 -4.41 -9.63 -5.94
N ALA A 108 -3.28 -10.29 -5.70
CA ALA A 108 -3.25 -11.62 -5.12
C ALA A 108 -3.65 -11.63 -3.64
N ASN A 109 -3.14 -10.68 -2.83
CA ASN A 109 -3.46 -10.58 -1.40
C ASN A 109 -3.18 -9.17 -0.87
N MET A 110 -4.17 -8.29 -0.94
CA MET A 110 -4.04 -6.90 -0.51
C MET A 110 -3.69 -6.77 0.97
N ALA A 111 -4.29 -7.60 1.83
CA ALA A 111 -4.08 -7.54 3.28
C ALA A 111 -2.62 -7.84 3.67
N LEU A 112 -2.00 -8.85 3.05
CA LEU A 112 -0.59 -9.18 3.28
C LEU A 112 0.35 -8.13 2.67
N GLY A 113 0.05 -7.65 1.47
CA GLY A 113 0.85 -6.63 0.78
C GLY A 113 0.98 -5.31 1.56
N MET A 114 0.00 -4.99 2.41
CA MET A 114 0.05 -3.77 3.22
C MET A 114 1.19 -3.75 4.25
N TYR A 115 1.60 -4.90 4.80
CA TYR A 115 2.75 -4.98 5.74
C TYR A 115 4.04 -4.49 5.07
N HIS A 116 4.25 -4.90 3.83
CA HIS A 116 5.37 -4.46 3.02
C HIS A 116 5.24 -2.98 2.63
N GLY A 117 4.10 -2.55 2.09
CA GLY A 117 3.91 -1.17 1.61
C GLY A 117 4.11 -0.11 2.71
N LEU A 118 3.61 -0.36 3.93
CA LEU A 118 3.86 0.53 5.08
C LEU A 118 5.33 0.56 5.50
N THR A 119 6.02 -0.58 5.39
CA THR A 119 7.46 -0.67 5.69
C THR A 119 8.27 0.15 4.70
N HIS A 120 7.96 0.06 3.40
CA HIS A 120 8.59 0.87 2.37
C HIS A 120 8.35 2.37 2.59
N GLY A 121 7.13 2.78 2.94
CA GLY A 121 6.84 4.17 3.29
C GLY A 121 7.65 4.67 4.50
N ALA A 122 7.84 3.84 5.53
CA ALA A 122 8.70 4.18 6.67
C ALA A 122 10.17 4.29 6.26
N TYR A 123 10.65 3.39 5.39
CA TYR A 123 11.96 3.50 4.76
C TYR A 123 12.12 4.86 4.06
N SER A 124 11.19 5.22 3.18
CA SER A 124 11.24 6.47 2.40
C SER A 124 11.28 7.72 3.28
N ALA A 125 10.51 7.75 4.37
CA ALA A 125 10.52 8.87 5.31
C ALA A 125 11.85 9.00 6.05
N ILE A 126 12.43 7.89 6.54
CA ILE A 126 13.72 7.89 7.23
C ILE A 126 14.85 8.18 6.24
N TYR A 127 14.80 7.62 5.04
CA TYR A 127 15.78 7.86 3.97
C TYR A 127 15.87 9.35 3.62
N SER A 128 14.73 10.02 3.49
CA SER A 128 14.68 11.43 3.08
C SER A 128 14.96 12.41 4.22
N HIS A 129 14.61 12.08 5.47
CA HIS A 129 14.58 13.04 6.58
C HIS A 129 15.36 12.60 7.82
N GLY A 130 15.77 11.34 7.91
CA GLY A 130 16.56 10.83 9.05
C GLY A 130 17.99 11.29 9.02
N SER A 131 18.64 11.32 10.19
CA SER A 131 20.10 11.53 10.28
C SER A 131 20.86 10.34 9.70
N ASP A 132 22.15 10.51 9.41
CA ASP A 132 22.98 9.42 8.90
C ASP A 132 23.06 8.24 9.87
N GLU A 133 23.04 8.51 11.19
CA GLU A 133 22.97 7.47 12.22
C GLU A 133 21.64 6.73 12.18
N GLN A 134 20.53 7.45 12.04
CA GLN A 134 19.21 6.83 11.89
C GLN A 134 19.12 5.98 10.63
N LYS A 135 19.62 6.47 9.50
CA LYS A 135 19.66 5.71 8.24
C LYS A 135 20.45 4.42 8.40
N LYS A 136 21.66 4.49 8.93
CA LYS A 136 22.50 3.31 9.17
C LYS A 136 21.87 2.30 10.15
N LYS A 137 21.17 2.80 11.18
CA LYS A 137 20.57 1.98 12.23
C LYS A 137 19.30 1.25 11.76
N TYR A 138 18.44 1.91 10.98
CA TYR A 138 17.10 1.42 10.69
C TYR A 138 16.92 0.91 9.26
N LEU A 139 17.50 1.58 8.24
CA LEU A 139 17.20 1.29 6.85
C LEU A 139 17.55 -0.13 6.41
N PRO A 140 18.71 -0.72 6.75
CA PRO A 140 19.06 -2.07 6.29
C PRO A 140 18.02 -3.12 6.69
N ASN A 141 17.48 -3.02 7.91
CA ASN A 141 16.49 -3.97 8.42
C ASN A 141 15.05 -3.65 7.94
N LEU A 142 14.75 -2.42 7.53
CA LEU A 142 13.50 -2.08 6.87
C LEU A 142 13.50 -2.53 5.39
N VAL A 143 14.61 -2.35 4.68
CA VAL A 143 14.76 -2.76 3.28
C VAL A 143 14.55 -4.27 3.11
N ASN A 144 15.15 -5.06 3.99
CA ASN A 144 14.99 -6.52 3.94
C ASN A 144 13.78 -7.04 4.72
N CYS A 145 12.90 -6.17 5.24
CA CYS A 145 11.74 -6.51 6.06
C CYS A 145 12.02 -7.44 7.26
N LYS A 146 13.25 -7.47 7.76
CA LYS A 146 13.55 -8.06 9.06
C LYS A 146 12.85 -7.27 10.18
N TRP A 147 12.74 -5.96 9.98
CA TRP A 147 11.87 -5.06 10.73
C TRP A 147 10.84 -4.46 9.79
N THR A 148 9.64 -4.23 10.31
CA THR A 148 8.58 -3.55 9.57
C THR A 148 8.40 -2.12 10.05
N GLY A 149 7.70 -1.31 9.25
CA GLY A 149 7.40 0.08 9.57
C GLY A 149 5.92 0.36 9.62
N THR A 150 5.51 1.37 10.39
CA THR A 150 4.11 1.81 10.47
C THR A 150 4.00 3.33 10.52
N MET A 151 2.82 3.83 10.15
CA MET A 151 2.48 5.24 10.15
C MET A 151 1.43 5.54 11.24
N ASN A 152 1.78 6.37 12.23
CA ASN A 152 0.97 6.59 13.43
C ASN A 152 0.54 8.07 13.53
N LEU A 153 -0.60 8.42 12.94
CA LEU A 153 -1.14 9.78 12.88
C LEU A 153 -2.40 9.94 13.72
N THR A 154 -3.43 9.17 13.34
CA THR A 154 -4.82 9.32 13.80
C THR A 154 -4.96 9.03 15.29
N GLU A 155 -5.75 9.85 15.98
CA GLU A 155 -6.16 9.68 17.36
C GLU A 155 -7.69 9.57 17.46
N PRO A 156 -8.25 9.11 18.60
CA PRO A 156 -9.70 8.92 18.73
C PRO A 156 -10.56 10.14 18.39
N HIS A 157 -10.00 11.34 18.50
CA HIS A 157 -10.71 12.61 18.30
C HIS A 157 -10.19 13.40 17.09
N CYS A 158 -9.17 12.92 16.39
CA CYS A 158 -8.64 13.58 15.20
C CYS A 158 -8.05 12.60 14.19
N GLY A 159 -8.43 12.76 12.92
CA GLY A 159 -7.88 12.00 11.80
C GLY A 159 -7.55 12.93 10.64
N THR A 160 -8.55 13.59 10.07
CA THR A 160 -8.37 14.57 9.00
C THR A 160 -7.72 15.86 9.51
N ASP A 161 -8.19 16.38 10.65
CA ASP A 161 -7.56 17.55 11.30
C ASP A 161 -6.56 17.12 12.38
N LEU A 162 -5.31 16.91 11.96
CA LEU A 162 -4.21 16.55 12.85
C LEU A 162 -3.78 17.68 13.79
N GLY A 163 -4.24 18.92 13.55
CA GLY A 163 -4.00 20.05 14.46
C GLY A 163 -4.55 19.82 15.87
N LEU A 164 -5.57 18.97 16.02
CA LEU A 164 -6.19 18.60 17.29
C LEU A 164 -5.43 17.53 18.07
N MET A 165 -4.33 16.99 17.54
CA MET A 165 -3.52 15.92 18.14
C MET A 165 -3.11 16.22 19.57
N ARG A 166 -3.18 15.19 20.45
CA ARG A 166 -2.85 15.27 21.88
C ARG A 166 -1.63 14.46 22.28
N THR A 167 -1.16 13.51 21.45
CA THR A 167 0.09 12.77 21.72
C THR A 167 1.23 13.75 21.95
N LYS A 168 1.97 13.55 23.05
CA LYS A 168 3.05 14.44 23.50
C LYS A 168 4.40 13.78 23.39
N ALA A 169 5.42 14.57 23.08
CA ALA A 169 6.82 14.19 23.09
C ALA A 169 7.59 15.10 24.05
N ILE A 170 8.01 14.58 25.20
CA ILE A 170 8.75 15.32 26.22
C ILE A 170 10.22 15.01 26.06
N ARG A 171 11.07 16.03 25.84
CA ARG A 171 12.52 15.87 25.70
C ARG A 171 13.14 15.35 27.00
N ARG A 172 14.04 14.39 26.89
CA ARG A 172 14.88 13.86 27.97
C ARG A 172 16.29 14.47 27.91
N SER A 173 17.04 14.34 29.02
CA SER A 173 18.42 14.84 29.13
C SER A 173 19.41 14.15 28.19
N ASP A 174 19.12 12.94 27.75
CA ASP A 174 19.93 12.14 26.83
C ASP A 174 19.66 12.46 25.34
N GLY A 175 18.81 13.44 25.05
CA GLY A 175 18.43 13.83 23.68
C GLY A 175 17.29 13.03 23.09
N THR A 176 16.83 11.96 23.74
CA THR A 176 15.63 11.21 23.35
C THR A 176 14.36 11.92 23.78
N PHE A 177 13.21 11.38 23.38
CA PHE A 177 11.90 11.89 23.77
C PHE A 177 11.06 10.81 24.43
N GLN A 178 10.29 11.22 25.42
CA GLN A 178 9.25 10.41 26.03
C GLN A 178 7.93 10.65 25.30
N ILE A 179 7.45 9.64 24.59
CA ILE A 179 6.21 9.69 23.80
C ILE A 179 5.07 9.14 24.64
N SER A 180 3.98 9.93 24.76
CA SER A 180 2.78 9.53 25.52
C SER A 180 1.52 9.93 24.80
N GLY A 181 0.63 8.97 24.59
CA GLY A 181 -0.66 9.15 23.90
C GLY A 181 -1.19 7.86 23.30
N GLN A 182 -2.28 7.98 22.56
CA GLN A 182 -2.93 6.85 21.89
C GLN A 182 -3.14 7.16 20.42
N LYS A 183 -2.82 6.19 19.59
CA LYS A 183 -3.09 6.22 18.14
C LYS A 183 -4.08 5.13 17.77
N ILE A 184 -5.00 5.43 16.83
CA ILE A 184 -6.01 4.46 16.37
C ILE A 184 -5.91 4.23 14.87
N PHE A 185 -6.49 3.12 14.43
CA PHE A 185 -6.51 2.69 13.03
C PHE A 185 -5.11 2.47 12.43
N ILE A 186 -4.18 2.00 13.27
CA ILE A 186 -2.80 1.77 12.83
C ILE A 186 -2.71 0.41 12.15
N SER A 187 -2.64 0.44 10.84
CA SER A 187 -2.40 -0.75 10.02
C SER A 187 -1.04 -1.34 10.33
N ALA A 188 -0.97 -2.67 10.45
CA ALA A 188 0.23 -3.40 10.86
C ALA A 188 0.85 -2.89 12.18
N GLY A 189 0.04 -2.31 13.09
CA GLY A 189 0.52 -1.71 14.35
C GLY A 189 1.24 -2.69 15.25
N ASP A 190 0.82 -3.95 15.25
CA ASP A 190 1.57 -5.08 15.82
C ASP A 190 1.24 -6.35 15.04
N HIS A 191 2.18 -7.31 15.02
CA HIS A 191 2.08 -8.58 14.33
C HIS A 191 3.27 -9.49 14.67
N ASP A 192 3.22 -10.74 14.22
CA ASP A 192 4.24 -11.78 14.44
C ASP A 192 5.13 -12.06 13.22
N LEU A 193 5.10 -11.20 12.18
CA LEU A 193 5.84 -11.40 10.92
C LEU A 193 7.31 -10.96 10.99
N ALA A 194 7.65 -10.01 11.85
CA ALA A 194 8.96 -9.37 11.90
C ALA A 194 9.54 -9.36 13.33
N GLU A 195 10.86 -9.20 13.43
CA GLU A 195 11.56 -9.17 14.73
C GLU A 195 11.31 -7.87 15.48
N ASN A 196 11.12 -6.76 14.77
CA ASN A 196 10.82 -5.44 15.34
C ASN A 196 9.83 -4.68 14.46
N ILE A 197 9.19 -3.67 15.04
CA ILE A 197 8.30 -2.75 14.33
C ILE A 197 8.76 -1.32 14.64
N ILE A 198 9.01 -0.56 13.60
CA ILE A 198 9.48 0.82 13.67
C ILE A 198 8.28 1.75 13.42
N HIS A 199 7.72 2.27 14.51
CA HIS A 199 6.59 3.19 14.42
C HIS A 199 7.07 4.60 14.11
N LEU A 200 6.57 5.18 13.02
CA LEU A 200 6.71 6.61 12.73
C LEU A 200 5.54 7.35 13.35
N VAL A 201 5.79 8.04 14.46
CA VAL A 201 4.75 8.61 15.33
C VAL A 201 4.76 10.13 15.25
N LEU A 202 3.62 10.72 14.89
CA LEU A 202 3.41 12.16 15.02
C LEU A 202 3.04 12.52 16.46
N ALA A 203 3.75 13.50 17.04
CA ALA A 203 3.49 14.01 18.37
C ALA A 203 3.84 15.50 18.48
N LYS A 204 3.29 16.19 19.49
CA LYS A 204 3.58 17.59 19.80
C LYS A 204 4.61 17.71 20.93
N ILE A 205 5.62 18.54 20.72
CA ILE A 205 6.54 18.95 21.76
C ILE A 205 5.87 20.08 22.56
N PRO A 206 5.85 20.03 23.91
CA PRO A 206 5.26 21.09 24.73
C PRO A 206 5.87 22.46 24.45
N ASN A 207 5.06 23.51 24.51
CA ASN A 207 5.42 24.90 24.22
C ASN A 207 5.82 25.18 22.77
N GLY A 208 5.56 24.25 21.83
CA GLY A 208 5.70 24.46 20.40
C GLY A 208 4.52 25.25 19.79
N PRO A 209 4.57 25.53 18.48
CA PRO A 209 3.49 26.19 17.76
C PRO A 209 2.15 25.46 17.85
N ASP A 210 1.05 26.21 17.76
CA ASP A 210 -0.30 25.66 17.72
C ASP A 210 -0.62 24.93 16.41
N GLY A 211 -1.63 24.07 16.47
CA GLY A 211 -2.16 23.36 15.31
C GLY A 211 -1.17 22.39 14.68
N VAL A 212 -1.22 22.24 13.37
CA VAL A 212 -0.36 21.32 12.60
C VAL A 212 1.11 21.77 12.57
N LYS A 213 1.37 23.06 12.79
CA LYS A 213 2.73 23.63 12.80
C LYS A 213 3.55 23.21 14.02
N GLY A 214 2.92 22.68 15.08
CA GLY A 214 3.62 22.18 16.27
C GLY A 214 3.93 20.68 16.23
N ILE A 215 3.61 20.00 15.15
CA ILE A 215 3.76 18.55 15.04
C ILE A 215 5.18 18.18 14.60
N SER A 216 5.78 17.23 15.31
CA SER A 216 7.08 16.62 15.03
C SER A 216 6.93 15.12 14.74
N LEU A 217 7.89 14.53 14.04
CA LEU A 217 7.91 13.11 13.72
C LEU A 217 8.96 12.39 14.55
N PHE A 218 8.61 11.20 15.05
CA PHE A 218 9.49 10.39 15.89
C PHE A 218 9.56 8.94 15.41
N ILE A 219 10.75 8.36 15.39
CA ILE A 219 10.95 6.91 15.37
C ILE A 219 10.70 6.38 16.78
N VAL A 220 9.76 5.46 16.92
CA VAL A 220 9.44 4.79 18.18
C VAL A 220 9.45 3.27 17.92
N PRO A 221 10.57 2.58 18.13
CA PRO A 221 10.66 1.14 17.87
C PRO A 221 9.91 0.35 18.94
N LYS A 222 9.32 -0.81 18.55
CA LYS A 222 8.68 -1.76 19.49
C LYS A 222 9.70 -2.34 20.49
N PHE A 223 10.88 -2.70 20.00
CA PHE A 223 12.06 -3.01 20.80
C PHE A 223 13.13 -1.97 20.52
N LEU A 224 13.76 -1.45 21.56
CA LEU A 224 14.88 -0.51 21.42
C LEU A 224 15.99 -1.17 20.61
N VAL A 225 16.75 -0.36 19.90
CA VAL A 225 17.87 -0.83 19.08
C VAL A 225 19.14 -0.30 19.69
N ASP A 226 20.02 -1.19 20.12
CA ASP A 226 21.31 -0.87 20.70
C ASP A 226 22.28 -0.31 19.65
N ASP A 227 23.43 0.20 20.07
CA ASP A 227 24.35 0.86 19.14
C ASP A 227 25.04 -0.11 18.16
N ASP A 228 25.11 -1.39 18.51
CA ASP A 228 25.58 -2.46 17.63
C ASP A 228 24.51 -2.98 16.65
N GLY A 229 23.29 -2.42 16.71
CA GLY A 229 22.14 -2.81 15.85
C GLY A 229 21.34 -4.01 16.39
N SER A 230 21.70 -4.57 17.55
CA SER A 230 20.95 -5.65 18.19
C SER A 230 19.64 -5.13 18.83
N LEU A 231 18.71 -6.05 19.09
CA LEU A 231 17.45 -5.72 19.77
C LEU A 231 17.70 -5.63 21.29
N GLY A 232 17.42 -4.47 21.83
CA GLY A 232 17.46 -4.18 23.26
C GLY A 232 16.14 -4.46 23.98
N ALA A 233 15.86 -3.71 25.03
CA ALA A 233 14.66 -3.84 25.83
C ALA A 233 13.38 -3.52 25.05
N ARG A 234 12.26 -4.16 25.43
CA ARG A 234 10.93 -3.79 24.92
C ARG A 234 10.62 -2.35 25.31
N ASN A 235 10.23 -1.55 24.34
CA ASN A 235 9.81 -0.17 24.57
C ASN A 235 8.40 -0.13 25.19
N GLN A 236 8.00 1.02 25.73
CA GLN A 236 6.70 1.26 26.36
C GLN A 236 5.63 1.51 25.28
N VAL A 237 5.50 0.55 24.36
CA VAL A 237 4.50 0.52 23.27
C VAL A 237 3.67 -0.74 23.42
N SER A 238 2.36 -0.60 23.41
CA SER A 238 1.44 -1.72 23.55
C SER A 238 0.22 -1.60 22.65
N VAL A 239 -0.37 -2.75 22.31
CA VAL A 239 -1.65 -2.82 21.62
C VAL A 239 -2.78 -2.76 22.66
N GLY A 240 -3.72 -1.83 22.48
CA GLY A 240 -4.92 -1.78 23.30
C GLY A 240 -6.01 -2.74 22.79
N LYS A 241 -6.18 -2.80 21.47
CA LYS A 241 -7.06 -3.73 20.77
C LYS A 241 -6.73 -3.76 19.28
N ILE A 242 -7.27 -4.76 18.56
CA ILE A 242 -7.37 -4.75 17.11
C ILE A 242 -8.80 -4.45 16.69
N GLU A 243 -9.00 -3.76 15.57
CA GLU A 243 -10.30 -3.38 15.07
C GLU A 243 -10.94 -4.52 14.26
N LYS A 244 -12.25 -4.75 14.46
CA LYS A 244 -13.06 -5.59 13.58
C LYS A 244 -13.47 -4.74 12.36
N LYS A 245 -13.02 -5.12 11.19
CA LYS A 245 -13.19 -4.33 9.96
C LYS A 245 -14.17 -5.00 9.00
N MET A 246 -14.62 -4.23 8.00
CA MET A 246 -15.45 -4.71 6.90
C MET A 246 -14.67 -5.64 5.95
N GLY A 247 -13.39 -5.38 5.73
CA GLY A 247 -12.49 -6.11 4.85
C GLY A 247 -11.04 -6.06 5.34
N ILE A 248 -10.12 -6.55 4.52
CA ILE A 248 -8.68 -6.67 4.83
C ILE A 248 -8.42 -7.29 6.21
N HIS A 249 -9.15 -8.34 6.52
CA HIS A 249 -9.12 -8.98 7.85
C HIS A 249 -7.74 -9.54 8.18
N GLY A 250 -6.97 -9.96 7.17
CA GLY A 250 -5.61 -10.46 7.31
C GLY A 250 -4.56 -9.39 7.66
N ASN A 251 -4.93 -8.09 7.68
CA ASN A 251 -4.04 -7.03 8.16
C ASN A 251 -4.55 -6.50 9.50
N ALA A 252 -3.71 -6.54 10.54
CA ALA A 252 -4.05 -6.05 11.86
C ALA A 252 -4.17 -4.52 11.84
N THR A 253 -5.32 -4.00 12.24
CA THR A 253 -5.53 -2.57 12.45
C THR A 253 -5.64 -2.31 13.94
N CYS A 254 -4.62 -1.67 14.51
CA CYS A 254 -4.40 -1.61 15.95
C CYS A 254 -4.77 -0.24 16.55
N VAL A 255 -5.20 -0.28 17.82
CA VAL A 255 -5.09 0.85 18.73
C VAL A 255 -3.75 0.72 19.44
N MET A 256 -2.87 1.71 19.26
CA MET A 256 -1.52 1.73 19.84
C MET A 256 -1.46 2.69 21.01
N ASN A 257 -0.97 2.21 22.15
CA ASN A 257 -0.73 3.01 23.35
C ASN A 257 0.77 3.26 23.53
N TYR A 258 1.13 4.51 23.79
CA TYR A 258 2.48 4.98 24.09
C TYR A 258 2.49 5.50 25.51
N ASP A 259 3.08 4.75 26.44
CA ASP A 259 3.05 5.02 27.88
C ASP A 259 4.42 5.49 28.38
N GLY A 260 4.92 6.57 27.79
CA GLY A 260 6.27 7.07 28.05
C GLY A 260 7.33 6.38 27.18
N ALA A 261 6.94 5.90 26.01
CA ALA A 261 7.82 5.22 25.07
C ALA A 261 9.01 6.09 24.65
N THR A 262 10.18 5.49 24.50
CA THR A 262 11.35 6.18 23.98
C THR A 262 11.20 6.42 22.49
N GLY A 263 11.35 7.68 22.07
CA GLY A 263 11.26 8.12 20.68
C GLY A 263 12.48 8.96 20.27
N TYR A 264 12.80 8.92 19.00
CA TYR A 264 13.92 9.63 18.37
C TYR A 264 13.38 10.57 17.30
N LEU A 265 13.69 11.87 17.40
CA LEU A 265 13.23 12.89 16.46
C LEU A 265 13.75 12.60 15.05
N VAL A 266 12.87 12.66 14.05
CA VAL A 266 13.23 12.59 12.62
C VAL A 266 13.18 13.99 12.03
N GLY A 267 14.29 14.42 11.46
CA GLY A 267 14.44 15.77 10.91
C GLY A 267 14.42 16.86 11.99
N GLU A 268 13.72 17.96 11.72
CA GLU A 268 13.64 19.12 12.58
C GLU A 268 12.37 19.11 13.46
N GLU A 269 12.46 19.72 14.65
CA GLU A 269 11.27 19.99 15.47
C GLU A 269 10.25 20.82 14.70
N HIS A 270 8.97 20.48 14.90
CA HIS A 270 7.83 21.18 14.28
C HIS A 270 7.77 21.09 12.75
N LYS A 271 8.56 20.17 12.14
CA LYS A 271 8.53 19.84 10.71
C LYS A 271 8.04 18.41 10.43
N GLY A 272 7.43 17.78 11.43
CA GLY A 272 7.00 16.39 11.33
C GLY A 272 5.98 16.13 10.23
N MET A 273 5.10 17.10 9.93
CA MET A 273 4.18 16.98 8.80
C MET A 273 4.90 16.85 7.47
N ARG A 274 5.95 17.67 7.23
CA ARG A 274 6.74 17.58 5.99
C ARG A 274 7.38 16.20 5.83
N ALA A 275 7.97 15.67 6.88
CA ALA A 275 8.59 14.35 6.86
C ALA A 275 7.55 13.23 6.67
N MET A 276 6.40 13.34 7.33
CA MET A 276 5.31 12.37 7.19
C MET A 276 4.65 12.42 5.81
N PHE A 277 4.58 13.59 5.15
CA PHE A 277 4.04 13.71 3.80
C PHE A 277 4.83 12.92 2.76
N THR A 278 6.13 12.68 2.96
CA THR A 278 6.91 11.78 2.10
C THR A 278 6.30 10.37 2.11
N MET A 279 6.05 9.80 3.29
CA MET A 279 5.38 8.51 3.43
C MET A 279 3.92 8.54 2.95
N MET A 280 3.19 9.61 3.27
CA MET A 280 1.77 9.74 2.88
C MET A 280 1.57 9.84 1.38
N ASN A 281 2.43 10.54 0.64
CA ASN A 281 2.30 10.68 -0.81
C ASN A 281 2.59 9.35 -1.51
N GLU A 282 3.56 8.59 -1.02
CA GLU A 282 3.82 7.23 -1.47
C GLU A 282 2.63 6.30 -1.15
N ALA A 283 2.11 6.36 0.08
CA ALA A 283 0.93 5.61 0.47
C ALA A 283 -0.29 5.95 -0.39
N ARG A 284 -0.50 7.21 -0.77
CA ARG A 284 -1.60 7.63 -1.66
C ARG A 284 -1.51 6.97 -3.05
N LEU A 285 -0.31 6.88 -3.61
CA LEU A 285 -0.11 6.16 -4.88
C LEU A 285 -0.38 4.65 -4.72
N GLY A 286 0.16 4.04 -3.67
CA GLY A 286 -0.10 2.65 -3.31
C GLY A 286 -1.58 2.35 -3.08
N VAL A 287 -2.34 3.28 -2.48
CA VAL A 287 -3.80 3.15 -2.30
C VAL A 287 -4.54 3.26 -3.65
N GLY A 288 -4.09 4.14 -4.55
CA GLY A 288 -4.58 4.15 -5.93
C GLY A 288 -4.36 2.80 -6.62
N LEU A 289 -3.17 2.21 -6.43
CA LEU A 289 -2.83 0.87 -6.91
C LEU A 289 -3.76 -0.21 -6.34
N GLN A 290 -4.11 -0.14 -5.06
CA GLN A 290 -5.07 -1.08 -4.45
C GLN A 290 -6.45 -1.03 -5.12
N GLY A 291 -6.93 0.17 -5.49
CA GLY A 291 -8.17 0.32 -6.24
C GLY A 291 -8.14 -0.38 -7.60
N LEU A 292 -7.06 -0.21 -8.35
CA LEU A 292 -6.82 -0.93 -9.60
C LEU A 292 -6.72 -2.44 -9.36
N SER A 293 -5.92 -2.87 -8.41
CA SER A 293 -5.62 -4.28 -8.15
C SER A 293 -6.87 -5.09 -7.79
N GLN A 294 -7.74 -4.55 -6.94
CA GLN A 294 -9.00 -5.21 -6.59
C GLN A 294 -9.98 -5.24 -7.77
N ALA A 295 -10.03 -4.17 -8.58
CA ALA A 295 -10.85 -4.14 -9.79
C ALA A 295 -10.39 -5.15 -10.84
N GLU A 296 -9.07 -5.26 -11.06
CA GLU A 296 -8.49 -6.21 -12.01
C GLU A 296 -8.76 -7.65 -11.58
N LEU A 297 -8.55 -7.99 -10.31
CA LEU A 297 -8.84 -9.33 -9.78
C LEU A 297 -10.32 -9.68 -9.93
N ALA A 298 -11.20 -8.75 -9.57
CA ALA A 298 -12.65 -8.92 -9.72
C ALA A 298 -13.06 -9.10 -11.18
N TYR A 299 -12.46 -8.33 -12.10
CA TYR A 299 -12.69 -8.44 -13.54
C TYR A 299 -12.28 -9.82 -14.09
N GLN A 300 -11.08 -10.30 -13.74
CA GLN A 300 -10.60 -11.60 -14.21
C GLN A 300 -11.55 -12.75 -13.79
N ASN A 301 -11.99 -12.72 -12.53
CA ASN A 301 -12.97 -13.69 -12.03
C ASN A 301 -14.32 -13.57 -12.75
N ALA A 302 -14.82 -12.35 -12.92
CA ALA A 302 -16.10 -12.11 -13.62
C ALA A 302 -16.03 -12.55 -15.09
N LEU A 303 -14.90 -12.31 -15.77
CA LEU A 303 -14.69 -12.74 -17.16
C LEU A 303 -14.67 -14.26 -17.28
N ALA A 304 -13.96 -14.95 -16.39
CA ALA A 304 -13.92 -16.41 -16.37
C ALA A 304 -15.33 -17.00 -16.14
N TYR A 305 -16.02 -16.50 -15.11
CA TYR A 305 -17.39 -16.91 -14.82
C TYR A 305 -18.35 -16.66 -15.98
N ALA A 306 -18.27 -15.50 -16.64
CA ALA A 306 -19.15 -15.15 -17.76
C ALA A 306 -18.94 -16.03 -19.00
N LYS A 307 -17.74 -16.57 -19.21
CA LYS A 307 -17.43 -17.53 -20.27
C LYS A 307 -17.95 -18.92 -19.99
N ASP A 308 -17.99 -19.32 -18.72
CA ASP A 308 -18.37 -20.67 -18.29
C ASP A 308 -19.87 -20.80 -17.99
N ARG A 309 -20.46 -19.80 -17.38
CA ARG A 309 -21.87 -19.81 -16.93
C ARG A 309 -22.83 -19.79 -18.12
N LEU A 310 -23.65 -20.83 -18.25
CA LEU A 310 -24.67 -20.98 -19.30
C LEU A 310 -26.04 -20.51 -18.80
N GLN A 311 -26.62 -19.46 -19.41
CA GLN A 311 -27.97 -18.98 -19.12
C GLN A 311 -28.57 -18.20 -20.30
N GLY A 312 -29.79 -18.54 -20.70
CA GLY A 312 -30.50 -17.86 -21.77
C GLY A 312 -29.93 -18.11 -23.17
N ARG A 313 -30.32 -17.27 -24.11
CA ARG A 313 -29.84 -17.27 -25.49
C ARG A 313 -29.53 -15.84 -25.95
N ASP A 314 -28.56 -15.69 -26.83
CA ASP A 314 -28.26 -14.38 -27.44
C ASP A 314 -29.49 -13.87 -28.21
N VAL A 315 -29.77 -12.58 -28.09
CA VAL A 315 -30.93 -11.92 -28.76
C VAL A 315 -30.87 -11.98 -30.29
N THR A 316 -29.69 -12.22 -30.87
CA THR A 316 -29.46 -12.35 -32.30
C THR A 316 -29.46 -13.80 -32.79
N GLY A 317 -29.78 -14.75 -31.91
CA GLY A 317 -29.78 -16.18 -32.18
C GLY A 317 -28.70 -16.93 -31.39
N SER A 318 -28.96 -18.22 -31.13
CA SER A 318 -28.07 -19.07 -30.30
C SER A 318 -26.60 -19.03 -30.77
N LYS A 319 -25.67 -18.88 -29.84
CA LYS A 319 -24.24 -18.98 -30.08
C LYS A 319 -23.66 -20.35 -29.68
N ASN A 320 -24.46 -21.15 -28.98
CA ASN A 320 -24.15 -22.53 -28.61
C ASN A 320 -25.36 -23.42 -28.99
N PRO A 321 -25.59 -23.69 -30.33
CA PRO A 321 -26.77 -24.37 -30.81
C PRO A 321 -26.98 -25.76 -30.19
N ASP A 322 -25.90 -26.49 -29.95
CA ASP A 322 -25.93 -27.86 -29.44
C ASP A 322 -26.00 -27.92 -27.89
N GLY A 323 -25.81 -26.80 -27.23
CA GLY A 323 -25.87 -26.68 -25.76
C GLY A 323 -27.25 -26.30 -25.26
N LEU A 324 -27.48 -26.51 -23.93
CA LEU A 324 -28.73 -26.16 -23.26
C LEU A 324 -29.00 -24.65 -23.20
N ALA A 325 -27.94 -23.84 -23.19
CA ALA A 325 -27.98 -22.39 -23.15
C ALA A 325 -26.70 -21.80 -23.74
N ASP A 326 -26.67 -20.49 -23.95
CA ASP A 326 -25.45 -19.77 -24.33
C ASP A 326 -24.65 -19.33 -23.06
N PRO A 327 -23.30 -19.15 -23.16
CA PRO A 327 -22.53 -18.50 -22.13
C PRO A 327 -23.04 -17.07 -21.88
N ILE A 328 -23.12 -16.63 -20.63
CA ILE A 328 -23.69 -15.31 -20.32
C ILE A 328 -22.88 -14.14 -20.90
N ILE A 329 -21.62 -14.36 -21.26
CA ILE A 329 -20.79 -13.35 -21.94
C ILE A 329 -21.40 -12.85 -23.28
N VAL A 330 -22.33 -13.59 -23.89
CA VAL A 330 -22.97 -13.16 -25.14
C VAL A 330 -24.02 -12.08 -24.91
N HIS A 331 -24.54 -11.95 -23.70
CA HIS A 331 -25.59 -10.97 -23.39
C HIS A 331 -25.04 -9.55 -23.40
N PRO A 332 -25.73 -8.57 -24.03
CA PRO A 332 -25.22 -7.21 -24.20
C PRO A 332 -24.88 -6.51 -22.89
N ASP A 333 -25.68 -6.69 -21.85
CA ASP A 333 -25.43 -6.07 -20.54
C ASP A 333 -24.19 -6.63 -19.84
N VAL A 334 -24.01 -7.96 -19.88
CA VAL A 334 -22.80 -8.61 -19.34
C VAL A 334 -21.55 -8.13 -20.09
N ARG A 335 -21.63 -8.04 -21.43
CA ARG A 335 -20.53 -7.53 -22.26
C ARG A 335 -20.19 -6.09 -21.94
N ARG A 336 -21.21 -5.23 -21.75
CA ARG A 336 -21.01 -3.83 -21.35
C ARG A 336 -20.28 -3.76 -20.01
N ASN A 337 -20.76 -4.47 -18.98
CA ASN A 337 -20.13 -4.50 -17.66
C ASN A 337 -18.68 -5.01 -17.69
N LEU A 338 -18.39 -6.04 -18.48
CA LEU A 338 -17.02 -6.54 -18.66
C LEU A 338 -16.12 -5.54 -19.41
N MET A 339 -16.67 -4.82 -20.39
CA MET A 339 -15.93 -3.82 -21.15
C MET A 339 -15.59 -2.61 -20.28
N ASP A 340 -16.54 -2.14 -19.44
CA ASP A 340 -16.31 -1.05 -18.49
C ASP A 340 -15.18 -1.40 -17.53
N GLN A 341 -15.19 -2.63 -16.98
CA GLN A 341 -14.13 -3.12 -16.09
C GLN A 341 -12.77 -3.22 -16.81
N LYS A 342 -12.75 -3.77 -18.01
CA LYS A 342 -11.53 -3.88 -18.81
C LYS A 342 -10.93 -2.51 -19.13
N CYS A 343 -11.76 -1.57 -19.62
CA CYS A 343 -11.32 -0.22 -19.93
C CYS A 343 -10.77 0.49 -18.70
N PHE A 344 -11.42 0.31 -17.55
CA PHE A 344 -10.93 0.86 -16.29
C PHE A 344 -9.58 0.27 -15.93
N SER A 345 -9.43 -1.06 -15.87
CA SER A 345 -8.19 -1.73 -15.47
C SER A 345 -7.01 -1.36 -16.36
N GLU A 346 -7.18 -1.42 -17.70
CA GLU A 346 -6.11 -1.10 -18.63
C GLU A 346 -5.73 0.39 -18.59
N GLY A 347 -6.73 1.29 -18.55
CA GLY A 347 -6.51 2.73 -18.47
C GLY A 347 -5.87 3.14 -17.15
N SER A 348 -6.31 2.57 -16.02
CA SER A 348 -5.76 2.83 -14.68
C SER A 348 -4.34 2.33 -14.54
N ARG A 349 -4.02 1.15 -15.09
CA ARG A 349 -2.65 0.61 -15.13
C ARG A 349 -1.73 1.54 -15.90
N ALA A 350 -2.13 1.99 -17.08
CA ALA A 350 -1.36 2.96 -17.86
C ALA A 350 -1.15 4.26 -17.07
N PHE A 351 -2.18 4.74 -16.39
CA PHE A 351 -2.13 5.98 -15.61
C PHE A 351 -1.21 5.89 -14.40
N ILE A 352 -1.26 4.80 -13.62
CA ILE A 352 -0.40 4.66 -12.44
C ILE A 352 1.06 4.38 -12.81
N LEU A 353 1.31 3.61 -13.87
CA LEU A 353 2.67 3.39 -14.38
C LEU A 353 3.29 4.67 -14.93
N TRP A 354 2.50 5.52 -15.59
CA TRP A 354 2.93 6.85 -15.98
C TRP A 354 3.28 7.71 -14.76
N GLY A 355 2.43 7.72 -13.71
CA GLY A 355 2.73 8.38 -12.44
C GLY A 355 4.04 7.90 -11.81
N ALA A 356 4.25 6.58 -11.75
CA ALA A 356 5.47 5.98 -11.24
C ALA A 356 6.72 6.40 -12.05
N SER A 357 6.60 6.47 -13.37
CA SER A 357 7.70 6.94 -14.23
C SER A 357 8.06 8.42 -14.00
N ILE A 358 7.08 9.24 -13.63
CA ILE A 358 7.32 10.65 -13.26
C ILE A 358 8.03 10.73 -11.92
N ILE A 359 7.70 9.86 -10.96
CA ILE A 359 8.40 9.76 -9.67
C ILE A 359 9.87 9.38 -9.89
N ASP A 360 10.13 8.37 -10.71
CA ASP A 360 11.51 7.98 -11.06
C ASP A 360 12.28 9.14 -11.68
N LYS A 361 11.68 9.87 -12.60
CA LYS A 361 12.28 11.06 -13.20
C LYS A 361 12.54 12.13 -12.15
N ALA A 362 11.60 12.47 -11.31
CA ALA A 362 11.78 13.46 -10.25
C ALA A 362 12.92 13.10 -9.30
N ASN A 363 12.93 11.84 -8.82
CA ASN A 363 13.91 11.38 -7.83
C ASN A 363 15.33 11.22 -8.42
N ARG A 364 15.44 10.75 -9.67
CA ARG A 364 16.73 10.42 -10.30
C ARG A 364 17.37 11.56 -11.07
N THR A 365 16.59 12.57 -11.49
CA THR A 365 17.10 13.72 -12.27
C THR A 365 16.91 15.06 -11.55
N SER A 366 16.27 15.08 -10.39
CA SER A 366 15.89 16.31 -9.68
C SER A 366 15.07 17.29 -10.56
N ASP A 367 14.23 16.76 -11.45
CA ASP A 367 13.39 17.55 -12.36
C ASP A 367 12.20 18.15 -11.60
N ILE A 368 12.27 19.44 -11.35
CA ILE A 368 11.23 20.18 -10.60
C ILE A 368 9.86 20.17 -11.30
N ASN A 369 9.82 20.05 -12.64
CA ASN A 369 8.55 19.92 -13.36
C ASN A 369 7.94 18.53 -13.14
N ALA A 370 8.76 17.48 -13.07
CA ALA A 370 8.29 16.14 -12.74
C ALA A 370 7.79 16.09 -11.29
N GLU A 371 8.48 16.71 -10.35
CA GLU A 371 8.04 16.84 -8.95
C GLU A 371 6.70 17.57 -8.85
N GLY A 372 6.54 18.70 -9.53
CA GLY A 372 5.27 19.44 -9.58
C GLY A 372 4.14 18.63 -10.21
N LEU A 373 4.42 17.92 -11.30
CA LEU A 373 3.42 17.12 -12.01
C LEU A 373 2.94 15.95 -11.16
N ILE A 374 3.83 15.19 -10.49
CA ILE A 374 3.38 14.10 -9.62
C ILE A 374 2.62 14.60 -8.40
N GLY A 375 2.97 15.78 -7.86
CA GLY A 375 2.21 16.44 -6.81
C GLY A 375 0.76 16.70 -7.23
N LEU A 376 0.55 17.13 -8.48
CA LEU A 376 -0.79 17.33 -9.06
C LEU A 376 -1.52 16.00 -9.30
N LEU A 377 -0.83 14.98 -9.79
CA LEU A 377 -1.45 13.69 -10.18
C LEU A 377 -1.79 12.80 -8.99
N THR A 378 -1.04 12.85 -7.90
CA THR A 378 -1.23 11.97 -6.73
C THR A 378 -2.66 11.98 -6.19
N PRO A 379 -3.31 13.13 -5.89
CA PRO A 379 -4.68 13.14 -5.43
C PRO A 379 -5.68 12.65 -6.50
N VAL A 380 -5.40 12.87 -7.79
CA VAL A 380 -6.24 12.35 -8.89
C VAL A 380 -6.13 10.82 -8.96
N ILE A 381 -4.91 10.27 -8.95
CA ILE A 381 -4.66 8.83 -8.96
C ILE A 381 -5.40 8.18 -7.79
N LYS A 382 -5.16 8.67 -6.57
CA LYS A 382 -5.78 8.11 -5.37
C LYS A 382 -7.30 8.21 -5.42
N GLY A 383 -7.86 9.38 -5.70
CA GLY A 383 -9.31 9.61 -5.68
C GLY A 383 -10.03 8.83 -6.78
N PHE A 384 -9.58 8.95 -8.02
CA PHE A 384 -10.23 8.32 -9.16
C PHE A 384 -10.12 6.80 -9.16
N LEU A 385 -8.90 6.26 -8.93
CA LEU A 385 -8.70 4.81 -8.99
C LEU A 385 -9.43 4.07 -7.87
N THR A 386 -9.56 4.68 -6.69
CA THR A 386 -10.24 4.03 -5.57
C THR A 386 -11.76 4.11 -5.68
N ASP A 387 -12.34 5.26 -6.10
CA ASP A 387 -13.78 5.38 -6.33
C ASP A 387 -14.22 4.42 -7.44
N LYS A 388 -13.56 4.49 -8.60
CA LYS A 388 -13.92 3.64 -9.74
C LYS A 388 -13.52 2.19 -9.56
N GLY A 389 -12.42 1.92 -8.88
CA GLY A 389 -12.02 0.56 -8.54
C GLY A 389 -13.07 -0.16 -7.71
N PHE A 390 -13.63 0.50 -6.70
CA PHE A 390 -14.74 -0.03 -5.94
C PHE A 390 -15.98 -0.28 -6.82
N ASP A 391 -16.37 0.68 -7.68
CA ASP A 391 -17.50 0.49 -8.62
C ASP A 391 -17.29 -0.75 -9.50
N MET A 392 -16.06 -1.02 -9.96
CA MET A 392 -15.74 -2.19 -10.80
C MET A 392 -15.89 -3.50 -10.02
N THR A 393 -15.53 -3.56 -8.75
CA THR A 393 -15.74 -4.76 -7.92
C THR A 393 -17.23 -5.08 -7.77
N ILE A 394 -18.08 -4.07 -7.61
CA ILE A 394 -19.55 -4.23 -7.55
C ILE A 394 -20.12 -4.70 -8.89
N GLN A 395 -19.63 -4.16 -10.00
CA GLN A 395 -20.04 -4.62 -11.34
C GLN A 395 -19.61 -6.07 -11.61
N ALA A 396 -18.44 -6.48 -11.17
CA ALA A 396 -17.97 -7.85 -11.25
C ALA A 396 -18.87 -8.80 -10.43
N GLN A 397 -19.21 -8.41 -9.21
CA GLN A 397 -20.15 -9.14 -8.37
C GLN A 397 -21.53 -9.27 -9.05
N GLN A 398 -22.01 -8.23 -9.72
CA GLN A 398 -23.27 -8.24 -10.45
C GLN A 398 -23.30 -9.29 -11.57
N ILE A 399 -22.17 -9.52 -12.28
CA ILE A 399 -22.06 -10.54 -13.34
C ILE A 399 -22.29 -11.95 -12.79
N TYR A 400 -21.90 -12.22 -11.54
CA TYR A 400 -22.14 -13.50 -10.88
C TYR A 400 -23.62 -13.72 -10.52
N GLY A 401 -24.46 -12.67 -10.56
CA GLY A 401 -25.86 -12.75 -10.15
C GLY A 401 -25.98 -13.19 -8.70
N GLY A 402 -26.86 -14.16 -8.42
CA GLY A 402 -27.07 -14.71 -7.07
C GLY A 402 -25.79 -15.28 -6.43
N HIS A 403 -24.93 -15.91 -7.23
CA HIS A 403 -23.63 -16.43 -6.76
C HIS A 403 -22.74 -15.31 -6.25
N GLY A 404 -22.76 -14.10 -6.82
CA GLY A 404 -21.98 -12.96 -6.37
C GLY A 404 -22.32 -12.47 -4.96
N TYR A 405 -23.47 -12.85 -4.44
CA TYR A 405 -23.91 -12.49 -3.09
C TYR A 405 -23.60 -13.58 -2.04
N ILE A 406 -23.12 -14.74 -2.49
CA ILE A 406 -22.79 -15.90 -1.65
C ILE A 406 -21.29 -15.87 -1.34
N GLU A 407 -20.92 -15.94 -0.05
CA GLU A 407 -19.54 -15.78 0.44
C GLU A 407 -18.57 -16.79 -0.18
N GLU A 408 -19.00 -18.04 -0.40
CA GLU A 408 -18.19 -19.12 -0.95
C GLU A 408 -17.69 -18.86 -2.38
N TRP A 409 -18.29 -17.89 -3.08
CA TRP A 409 -17.85 -17.46 -4.41
C TRP A 409 -16.76 -16.36 -4.37
N GLY A 410 -16.45 -15.83 -3.19
CA GLY A 410 -15.34 -14.91 -2.95
C GLY A 410 -15.53 -13.48 -3.44
N MET A 411 -16.60 -13.19 -4.22
CA MET A 411 -16.79 -11.88 -4.85
C MET A 411 -17.04 -10.76 -3.84
N SER A 412 -17.63 -11.09 -2.66
CA SER A 412 -17.89 -10.12 -1.59
C SER A 412 -16.60 -9.56 -1.02
N GLN A 413 -15.55 -10.39 -0.90
CA GLN A 413 -14.27 -9.97 -0.36
C GLN A 413 -13.66 -8.84 -1.18
N PHE A 414 -13.68 -8.92 -2.50
CA PHE A 414 -13.09 -7.89 -3.37
C PHE A 414 -13.74 -6.52 -3.15
N ALA A 415 -15.08 -6.49 -3.00
CA ALA A 415 -15.81 -5.27 -2.70
C ALA A 415 -15.51 -4.76 -1.28
N ARG A 416 -15.45 -5.64 -0.29
CA ARG A 416 -15.17 -5.29 1.11
C ARG A 416 -13.75 -4.74 1.26
N ASP A 417 -12.77 -5.38 0.63
CA ASP A 417 -11.37 -4.98 0.67
C ASP A 417 -11.13 -3.66 -0.10
N ALA A 418 -11.75 -3.47 -1.28
CA ALA A 418 -11.64 -2.24 -2.05
C ALA A 418 -12.20 -1.01 -1.31
N ARG A 419 -13.24 -1.20 -0.46
CA ARG A 419 -13.98 -0.08 0.15
C ARG A 419 -13.12 0.83 1.02
N ILE A 420 -12.14 0.30 1.73
CA ILE A 420 -11.28 1.09 2.62
C ILE A 420 -10.42 2.10 1.85
N ALA A 421 -10.04 1.79 0.61
CA ALA A 421 -9.16 2.62 -0.20
C ALA A 421 -9.70 4.04 -0.45
N MET A 422 -11.02 4.22 -0.43
CA MET A 422 -11.69 5.52 -0.56
C MET A 422 -11.62 6.34 0.74
N ILE A 423 -11.32 5.71 1.87
CA ILE A 423 -11.48 6.30 3.21
C ILE A 423 -10.14 6.69 3.82
N TYR A 424 -9.16 5.76 3.84
CA TYR A 424 -7.87 6.01 4.49
C TYR A 424 -6.86 6.77 3.60
N GLU A 425 -5.73 7.15 4.16
CA GLU A 425 -4.63 7.92 3.53
C GLU A 425 -5.11 9.26 2.95
N GLY A 426 -6.07 9.87 3.67
CA GLY A 426 -6.85 11.02 3.23
C GLY A 426 -8.06 10.58 2.40
N ALA A 427 -9.27 10.73 2.98
CA ALA A 427 -10.53 10.41 2.29
C ALA A 427 -10.61 11.14 0.93
N ASN A 428 -11.36 10.57 -0.03
CA ASN A 428 -11.40 11.11 -1.39
C ASN A 428 -11.87 12.57 -1.47
N GLY A 429 -12.72 13.03 -0.54
CA GLY A 429 -13.03 14.45 -0.38
C GLY A 429 -11.81 15.31 -0.02
N ILE A 430 -10.84 14.77 0.72
CA ILE A 430 -9.58 15.46 1.01
C ILE A 430 -8.67 15.48 -0.21
N GLN A 431 -8.64 14.42 -1.03
CA GLN A 431 -7.91 14.43 -2.32
C GLN A 431 -8.46 15.53 -3.26
N ALA A 432 -9.79 15.67 -3.33
CA ALA A 432 -10.43 16.71 -4.11
C ALA A 432 -10.08 18.13 -3.57
N LEU A 433 -10.01 18.28 -2.26
CA LEU A 433 -9.61 19.54 -1.63
C LEU A 433 -8.13 19.86 -1.90
N ASP A 434 -7.23 18.90 -1.76
CA ASP A 434 -5.80 19.06 -2.08
C ASP A 434 -5.63 19.52 -3.53
N LEU A 435 -6.30 18.87 -4.48
CA LEU A 435 -6.28 19.26 -5.89
C LEU A 435 -6.81 20.68 -6.12
N SER A 436 -7.87 21.08 -5.42
CA SER A 436 -8.42 22.44 -5.49
C SER A 436 -7.46 23.50 -4.93
N LEU A 437 -6.76 23.19 -3.84
CA LEU A 437 -5.82 24.11 -3.19
C LEU A 437 -4.55 24.36 -4.04
N ILE A 438 -4.14 23.42 -4.88
CA ILE A 438 -3.03 23.61 -5.82
C ILE A 438 -3.34 24.74 -6.83
N HIS A 439 -4.61 24.96 -7.16
CA HIS A 439 -5.05 25.99 -8.09
C HIS A 439 -5.29 27.37 -7.43
N ILE A 440 -5.31 27.43 -6.12
CA ILE A 440 -5.51 28.66 -5.33
C ILE A 440 -4.17 29.22 -4.85
#